data_07458d3acd5e00dd8330943d0d40aaff
#
_entry.id   07458d3acd5e00dd8330943d0d40aaff
#
_cell.length_a   1.000
_cell.length_b   1.000
_cell.length_c   1.000
_cell.angle_alpha   90.00
_cell.angle_beta   90.00
_cell.angle_gamma   90.00
#
_symmetry.space_group_name_H-M   'P 1'
#
loop_
_entity.id
_entity.type
_entity.pdbx_description
1 polymer ?
#
loop_
_entity_poly.entity_id
_entity_poly.type
_entity_poly.pdbx_seq_one_letter_code
_entity_poly.pdbx_strand_id
1 'polypeptide(L)'
;MYRPLLYFFSVVLMLVVPALVIAQEASVKPGINDSFKDPDAGEYTERFEVESREVFALRKEILAASGIQPGQTVADIGAGTGLFTRLFSEAVGAEGRVIAVDISANFLEHIRSTARDLGLTNIDTVLCDQESTGLPPRSVDVAFICDTYHHFEFPQKTMASLHRALKPEGRVVMIDFHRQEGISSEWTLNHVRAGQEVFEAEILEAGFRKVDEIEGLLTENYFVVFEKVAKHALVTPLIDGSGGVVHRPAAVDGPLVGAKAVFDVTADSPTEGINKGLDRAARLLNLYGAAGHQAGDLKLTLVMHGDATKTVLSDESYRQRFGAEANPNLPLLRRLQAVGVEVLVCGQALNYKGFDDSEVTEEVPIAASAMTVIINRQATGHAYLPMP
;
A
#
# COMPACT_ATOMS: atom_id res chain seq x y z
N MET A 1 -46.62 -12.22 -50.20
CA MET A 1 -46.76 -12.53 -48.80
C MET A 1 -45.36 -12.55 -48.16
N TYR A 2 -44.92 -11.45 -47.59
CA TYR A 2 -43.65 -11.34 -46.86
C TYR A 2 -43.93 -11.44 -45.37
N ARG A 3 -43.33 -12.43 -44.67
CA ARG A 3 -43.33 -12.54 -43.23
C ARG A 3 -42.05 -11.87 -42.70
N PRO A 4 -42.11 -10.95 -41.73
CA PRO A 4 -40.92 -10.43 -41.06
C PRO A 4 -40.46 -11.38 -40.00
N LEU A 5 -39.14 -11.71 -40.01
CA LEU A 5 -38.44 -12.42 -38.97
C LEU A 5 -38.15 -11.43 -37.81
N LEU A 6 -38.75 -11.65 -36.67
CA LEU A 6 -38.44 -10.96 -35.43
C LEU A 6 -37.20 -11.59 -34.79
N TYR A 7 -36.09 -10.87 -34.74
CA TYR A 7 -34.91 -11.23 -33.93
C TYR A 7 -35.14 -10.74 -32.51
N PHE A 8 -35.27 -11.69 -31.57
CA PHE A 8 -35.17 -11.42 -30.13
C PHE A 8 -33.71 -11.27 -29.75
N PHE A 9 -33.27 -10.05 -29.47
CA PHE A 9 -32.03 -9.78 -28.80
C PHE A 9 -32.23 -9.99 -27.29
N SER A 10 -31.72 -11.11 -26.74
CA SER A 10 -31.63 -11.31 -25.31
C SER A 10 -30.44 -10.49 -24.77
N VAL A 11 -30.76 -9.36 -24.13
CA VAL A 11 -29.76 -8.61 -23.35
C VAL A 11 -29.53 -9.35 -22.04
N VAL A 12 -28.40 -10.04 -21.94
CA VAL A 12 -27.92 -10.60 -20.67
C VAL A 12 -27.38 -9.42 -19.86
N LEU A 13 -28.17 -8.97 -18.89
CA LEU A 13 -27.73 -7.98 -17.90
C LEU A 13 -26.81 -8.69 -16.91
N MET A 14 -25.49 -8.59 -17.11
CA MET A 14 -24.50 -8.99 -16.11
C MET A 14 -24.62 -8.02 -14.93
N LEU A 15 -25.30 -8.45 -13.86
CA LEU A 15 -25.22 -7.79 -12.56
C LEU A 15 -23.80 -7.96 -12.03
N VAL A 16 -22.96 -6.93 -12.18
CA VAL A 16 -21.71 -6.79 -11.43
C VAL A 16 -22.10 -6.47 -9.98
N VAL A 17 -22.16 -7.51 -9.15
CA VAL A 17 -22.28 -7.33 -7.71
C VAL A 17 -20.94 -6.78 -7.24
N PRO A 18 -20.88 -5.58 -6.62
CA PRO A 18 -19.64 -5.10 -6.02
C PRO A 18 -19.27 -6.11 -4.92
N ALA A 19 -18.06 -6.66 -4.98
CA ALA A 19 -17.49 -7.42 -3.88
C ALA A 19 -17.35 -6.47 -2.68
N LEU A 20 -18.31 -6.48 -1.78
CA LEU A 20 -18.10 -5.98 -0.43
C LEU A 20 -16.90 -6.76 0.12
N VAL A 21 -15.84 -6.07 0.50
CA VAL A 21 -14.81 -6.64 1.37
C VAL A 21 -15.50 -6.89 2.71
N ILE A 22 -16.14 -8.05 2.82
CA ILE A 22 -16.69 -8.55 4.08
C ILE A 22 -15.46 -8.94 4.89
N ALA A 23 -15.21 -8.24 6.00
CA ALA A 23 -14.24 -8.68 6.98
C ALA A 23 -14.58 -10.13 7.31
N GLN A 24 -13.60 -11.05 7.21
CA GLN A 24 -13.81 -12.46 7.48
C GLN A 24 -14.43 -12.63 8.88
N GLU A 25 -15.67 -13.06 8.94
CA GLU A 25 -16.43 -13.19 10.19
C GLU A 25 -16.32 -14.59 10.80
N ALA A 26 -15.96 -15.60 9.99
CA ALA A 26 -15.90 -17.00 10.41
C ALA A 26 -14.52 -17.61 10.12
N SER A 27 -14.10 -18.54 10.98
CA SER A 27 -12.92 -19.37 10.78
C SER A 27 -13.05 -20.21 9.50
N VAL A 28 -11.97 -20.26 8.69
CA VAL A 28 -11.92 -21.11 7.48
C VAL A 28 -11.72 -22.60 7.81
N LYS A 29 -11.22 -22.93 9.01
CA LYS A 29 -11.04 -24.29 9.50
C LYS A 29 -11.09 -24.31 11.03
N PRO A 30 -12.29 -24.25 11.64
CA PRO A 30 -12.44 -24.23 13.11
C PRO A 30 -11.76 -25.41 13.77
N GLY A 31 -11.00 -25.15 14.85
CA GLY A 31 -10.38 -26.16 15.68
C GLY A 31 -9.09 -26.76 15.14
N ILE A 32 -8.53 -26.25 14.02
CA ILE A 32 -7.23 -26.73 13.51
C ILE A 32 -6.10 -26.53 14.54
N ASN A 33 -6.25 -25.56 15.44
CA ASN A 33 -5.28 -25.22 16.48
C ASN A 33 -5.53 -25.88 17.83
N ASP A 34 -6.51 -26.78 17.96
CA ASP A 34 -6.88 -27.35 19.26
C ASP A 34 -5.72 -28.12 19.93
N SER A 35 -4.86 -28.77 19.15
CA SER A 35 -3.67 -29.47 19.67
C SER A 35 -2.56 -28.54 20.18
N PHE A 36 -2.62 -27.24 19.85
CA PHE A 36 -1.63 -26.24 20.24
C PHE A 36 -2.08 -25.36 21.42
N LYS A 37 -3.25 -25.64 22.00
CA LYS A 37 -3.75 -24.88 23.19
C LYS A 37 -2.90 -25.11 24.43
N ASP A 38 -2.42 -26.35 24.62
CA ASP A 38 -1.59 -26.76 25.76
C ASP A 38 -0.56 -27.84 25.34
N PRO A 39 0.38 -27.53 24.41
CA PRO A 39 1.33 -28.51 23.90
C PRO A 39 2.44 -28.81 24.89
N ASP A 40 2.94 -30.05 24.90
CA ASP A 40 4.23 -30.39 25.48
C ASP A 40 5.34 -30.00 24.49
N ALA A 41 6.09 -28.95 24.80
CA ALA A 41 7.14 -28.46 23.92
C ALA A 41 8.28 -29.47 23.70
N GLY A 42 8.54 -30.35 24.66
CA GLY A 42 9.53 -31.41 24.53
C GLY A 42 9.13 -32.46 23.49
N GLU A 43 7.90 -32.96 23.57
CA GLU A 43 7.34 -33.90 22.55
C GLU A 43 7.34 -33.28 21.16
N TYR A 44 6.95 -32.00 21.04
CA TYR A 44 6.97 -31.32 19.76
C TYR A 44 8.38 -31.06 19.24
N THR A 45 9.39 -30.83 20.09
CA THR A 45 10.79 -30.74 19.66
C THR A 45 11.26 -32.04 19.05
N GLU A 46 10.98 -33.19 19.68
CA GLU A 46 11.33 -34.52 19.16
C GLU A 46 10.61 -34.81 17.82
N ARG A 47 9.45 -34.25 17.60
CA ARG A 47 8.66 -34.41 16.39
C ARG A 47 9.05 -33.43 15.27
N PHE A 48 9.40 -32.19 15.60
CA PHE A 48 9.62 -31.14 14.61
C PHE A 48 11.09 -31.00 14.22
N GLU A 49 12.03 -31.31 15.12
CA GLU A 49 13.45 -31.11 14.90
C GLU A 49 14.16 -32.44 14.59
N VAL A 50 13.71 -33.13 13.54
CA VAL A 50 14.27 -34.43 13.09
C VAL A 50 14.67 -34.38 11.61
N GLU A 51 15.76 -35.05 11.27
CA GLU A 51 16.33 -35.04 9.90
C GLU A 51 15.39 -35.67 8.84
N SER A 52 14.36 -36.41 9.22
CA SER A 52 13.34 -36.91 8.32
C SER A 52 12.32 -35.84 7.88
N ARG A 53 12.30 -34.69 8.54
CA ARG A 53 11.43 -33.57 8.18
C ARG A 53 12.20 -32.59 7.28
N GLU A 54 11.71 -32.37 6.06
CA GLU A 54 12.41 -31.60 5.03
C GLU A 54 12.86 -30.21 5.53
N VAL A 55 11.97 -29.44 6.19
CA VAL A 55 12.28 -28.09 6.68
C VAL A 55 13.33 -28.08 7.79
N PHE A 56 13.46 -29.17 8.55
CA PHE A 56 14.55 -29.31 9.54
C PHE A 56 15.86 -29.72 8.86
N ALA A 57 15.82 -30.69 7.95
CA ALA A 57 17.00 -31.15 7.22
C ALA A 57 17.66 -30.00 6.42
N LEU A 58 16.84 -29.16 5.78
CA LEU A 58 17.29 -28.06 4.92
C LEU A 58 17.24 -26.68 5.61
N ARG A 59 17.18 -26.63 6.95
CA ARG A 59 17.01 -25.39 7.73
C ARG A 59 18.06 -24.31 7.47
N LYS A 60 19.30 -24.69 7.12
CA LYS A 60 20.38 -23.75 6.80
C LYS A 60 20.22 -23.16 5.39
N GLU A 61 19.82 -23.97 4.44
CA GLU A 61 19.53 -23.60 3.07
C GLU A 61 18.29 -22.68 3.03
N ILE A 62 17.26 -22.99 3.81
CA ILE A 62 16.07 -22.15 4.02
C ILE A 62 16.47 -20.79 4.62
N LEU A 63 17.31 -20.78 5.66
CA LEU A 63 17.82 -19.54 6.23
C LEU A 63 18.54 -18.69 5.18
N ALA A 64 19.43 -19.29 4.39
CA ALA A 64 20.18 -18.60 3.34
C ALA A 64 19.23 -18.03 2.26
N ALA A 65 18.28 -18.83 1.79
CA ALA A 65 17.29 -18.44 0.79
C ALA A 65 16.31 -17.36 1.29
N SER A 66 16.05 -17.30 2.61
CA SER A 66 15.21 -16.26 3.23
C SER A 66 15.81 -14.86 3.11
N GLY A 67 17.09 -14.71 2.77
CA GLY A 67 17.76 -13.43 2.53
C GLY A 67 17.77 -12.50 3.75
N ILE A 68 17.71 -13.04 4.96
CA ILE A 68 17.78 -12.27 6.22
C ILE A 68 19.17 -11.67 6.37
N GLN A 69 19.22 -10.39 6.76
CA GLN A 69 20.46 -9.64 6.89
C GLN A 69 20.77 -9.26 8.34
N PRO A 70 22.05 -9.11 8.71
CA PRO A 70 22.43 -8.55 10.00
C PRO A 70 21.73 -7.21 10.30
N GLY A 71 21.34 -7.02 11.55
CA GLY A 71 20.66 -5.80 12.02
C GLY A 71 19.16 -5.74 11.76
N GLN A 72 18.58 -6.69 11.01
CA GLN A 72 17.13 -6.73 10.77
C GLN A 72 16.33 -7.17 11.99
N THR A 73 15.07 -6.77 12.03
CA THR A 73 14.05 -7.34 12.92
C THR A 73 13.26 -8.39 12.17
N VAL A 74 13.34 -9.63 12.59
CA VAL A 74 12.63 -10.78 12.01
C VAL A 74 11.53 -11.24 12.95
N ALA A 75 10.30 -11.42 12.46
CA ALA A 75 9.23 -12.08 13.19
C ALA A 75 9.08 -13.53 12.68
N ASP A 76 9.22 -14.48 13.58
CA ASP A 76 8.98 -15.90 13.37
C ASP A 76 7.53 -16.19 13.76
N ILE A 77 6.64 -16.35 12.77
CA ILE A 77 5.18 -16.45 12.96
C ILE A 77 4.77 -17.91 13.05
N GLY A 78 4.19 -18.30 14.18
CA GLY A 78 3.97 -19.69 14.54
C GLY A 78 5.30 -20.37 14.86
N ALA A 79 6.06 -19.73 15.75
CA ALA A 79 7.45 -20.10 16.05
C ALA A 79 7.62 -21.53 16.60
N GLY A 80 6.57 -22.13 17.17
CA GLY A 80 6.56 -23.48 17.70
C GLY A 80 7.69 -23.73 18.69
N THR A 81 8.56 -24.71 18.41
CA THR A 81 9.73 -25.03 19.26
C THR A 81 10.87 -24.02 19.17
N GLY A 82 10.77 -23.00 18.28
CA GLY A 82 11.79 -21.97 18.12
C GLY A 82 12.99 -22.39 17.28
N LEU A 83 12.85 -23.39 16.42
CA LEU A 83 13.92 -23.83 15.51
C LEU A 83 14.46 -22.65 14.69
N PHE A 84 13.60 -21.99 13.94
CA PHE A 84 13.99 -20.85 13.10
C PHE A 84 14.28 -19.60 13.93
N THR A 85 13.59 -19.39 15.05
CA THR A 85 13.90 -18.30 15.99
C THR A 85 15.36 -18.30 16.40
N ARG A 86 15.94 -19.45 16.75
CA ARG A 86 17.37 -19.58 17.12
C ARG A 86 18.29 -19.28 15.94
N LEU A 87 18.01 -19.83 14.77
CA LEU A 87 18.79 -19.59 13.55
C LEU A 87 18.78 -18.11 13.14
N PHE A 88 17.63 -17.46 13.22
CA PHE A 88 17.51 -16.04 12.93
C PHE A 88 18.25 -15.18 13.94
N SER A 89 18.24 -15.54 15.23
CA SER A 89 18.99 -14.84 16.29
C SER A 89 20.48 -14.73 15.96
N GLU A 90 21.07 -15.82 15.47
CA GLU A 90 22.46 -15.84 15.02
C GLU A 90 22.66 -15.02 13.74
N ALA A 91 21.75 -15.14 12.77
CA ALA A 91 21.86 -14.50 11.47
C ALA A 91 21.74 -12.96 11.52
N VAL A 92 20.82 -12.44 12.34
CA VAL A 92 20.64 -10.99 12.50
C VAL A 92 21.71 -10.36 13.38
N GLY A 93 22.40 -11.15 14.22
CA GLY A 93 23.47 -10.69 15.10
C GLY A 93 23.00 -9.79 16.25
N ALA A 94 23.95 -9.21 16.98
CA ALA A 94 23.69 -8.44 18.20
C ALA A 94 22.88 -7.17 17.99
N GLU A 95 22.99 -6.55 16.81
CA GLU A 95 22.25 -5.32 16.44
C GLU A 95 20.85 -5.62 15.86
N GLY A 96 20.58 -6.89 15.54
CA GLY A 96 19.28 -7.35 15.06
C GLY A 96 18.39 -7.87 16.17
N ARG A 97 17.14 -8.18 15.81
CA ARG A 97 16.13 -8.66 16.76
C ARG A 97 15.30 -9.78 16.15
N VAL A 98 14.95 -10.78 16.94
CA VAL A 98 13.99 -11.80 16.55
C VAL A 98 12.78 -11.73 17.47
N ILE A 99 11.59 -11.79 16.91
CA ILE A 99 10.33 -11.82 17.66
C ILE A 99 9.64 -13.14 17.34
N ALA A 100 9.68 -14.07 18.29
CA ALA A 100 8.92 -15.31 18.21
C ALA A 100 7.45 -15.04 18.53
N VAL A 101 6.57 -15.31 17.57
CA VAL A 101 5.12 -15.07 17.66
C VAL A 101 4.42 -16.42 17.63
N ASP A 102 3.63 -16.73 18.65
CA ASP A 102 2.89 -17.99 18.71
C ASP A 102 1.57 -17.83 19.48
N ILE A 103 0.59 -18.69 19.19
CA ILE A 103 -0.67 -18.77 19.96
C ILE A 103 -0.51 -19.56 21.26
N SER A 104 0.57 -20.34 21.39
CA SER A 104 0.84 -21.18 22.55
C SER A 104 1.80 -20.52 23.54
N ALA A 105 1.34 -20.27 24.74
CA ALA A 105 2.18 -19.77 25.83
C ALA A 105 3.32 -20.76 26.20
N ASN A 106 3.06 -22.07 26.08
CA ASN A 106 4.04 -23.12 26.40
C ASN A 106 5.23 -23.12 25.43
N PHE A 107 4.98 -22.96 24.13
CA PHE A 107 6.04 -22.81 23.15
C PHE A 107 6.86 -21.55 23.40
N LEU A 108 6.22 -20.42 23.70
CA LEU A 108 6.93 -19.18 23.99
C LEU A 108 7.78 -19.28 25.27
N GLU A 109 7.33 -20.00 26.32
CA GLU A 109 8.16 -20.24 27.52
C GLU A 109 9.33 -21.17 27.22
N HIS A 110 9.12 -22.21 26.39
CA HIS A 110 10.20 -23.08 25.92
C HIS A 110 11.26 -22.28 25.16
N ILE A 111 10.84 -21.40 24.23
CA ILE A 111 11.75 -20.50 23.47
C ILE A 111 12.54 -19.60 24.42
N ARG A 112 11.87 -18.97 25.41
CA ARG A 112 12.55 -18.14 26.42
C ARG A 112 13.57 -18.91 27.25
N SER A 113 13.24 -20.14 27.67
CA SER A 113 14.16 -21.00 28.39
C SER A 113 15.37 -21.38 27.56
N THR A 114 15.13 -21.88 26.37
CA THR A 114 16.18 -22.27 25.41
C THR A 114 17.09 -21.10 25.06
N ALA A 115 16.53 -19.90 24.82
CA ALA A 115 17.30 -18.69 24.56
C ALA A 115 18.23 -18.34 25.72
N ARG A 116 17.74 -18.41 26.97
CA ARG A 116 18.57 -18.19 28.17
C ARG A 116 19.71 -19.21 28.27
N ASP A 117 19.41 -20.49 28.06
CA ASP A 117 20.39 -21.57 28.16
C ASP A 117 21.49 -21.46 27.10
N LEU A 118 21.15 -20.94 25.91
CA LEU A 118 22.08 -20.70 24.81
C LEU A 118 22.72 -19.29 24.83
N GLY A 119 22.36 -18.44 25.80
CA GLY A 119 22.87 -17.06 25.86
C GLY A 119 22.44 -16.13 24.74
N LEU A 120 21.32 -16.43 24.09
CA LEU A 120 20.74 -15.59 23.02
C LEU A 120 19.95 -14.44 23.67
N THR A 121 20.38 -13.18 23.42
CA THR A 121 19.85 -12.00 24.12
C THR A 121 18.98 -11.11 23.23
N ASN A 122 18.87 -11.42 21.95
CA ASN A 122 18.15 -10.63 20.94
C ASN A 122 16.82 -11.27 20.51
N ILE A 123 16.27 -12.19 21.33
CA ILE A 123 14.98 -12.85 21.11
C ILE A 123 13.93 -12.30 22.06
N ASP A 124 12.81 -11.85 21.50
CA ASP A 124 11.59 -11.52 22.22
C ASP A 124 10.47 -12.48 21.85
N THR A 125 9.42 -12.53 22.66
CA THR A 125 8.26 -13.39 22.41
C THR A 125 6.98 -12.59 22.49
N VAL A 126 6.03 -12.90 21.61
CA VAL A 126 4.69 -12.29 21.56
C VAL A 126 3.64 -13.40 21.53
N LEU A 127 2.78 -13.45 22.56
CA LEU A 127 1.59 -14.28 22.53
C LEU A 127 0.55 -13.61 21.62
N CYS A 128 0.19 -14.27 20.55
CA CYS A 128 -0.82 -13.79 19.60
C CYS A 128 -2.16 -14.51 19.79
N ASP A 129 -3.16 -14.05 19.06
CA ASP A 129 -4.42 -14.75 18.91
C ASP A 129 -4.62 -15.21 17.45
N GLN A 130 -5.75 -15.80 17.13
CA GLN A 130 -6.04 -16.33 15.80
C GLN A 130 -6.35 -15.24 14.76
N GLU A 131 -6.58 -14.00 15.17
CA GLU A 131 -6.95 -12.89 14.30
C GLU A 131 -5.83 -11.86 14.11
N SER A 132 -4.81 -11.88 14.98
CA SER A 132 -3.77 -10.86 15.01
C SER A 132 -2.43 -11.42 15.48
N THR A 133 -1.36 -10.99 14.84
CA THR A 133 0.02 -11.31 15.28
C THR A 133 0.45 -10.57 16.55
N GLY A 134 -0.31 -9.57 17.01
CA GLY A 134 0.05 -8.78 18.20
C GLY A 134 1.26 -7.85 18.02
N LEU A 135 1.87 -7.82 16.83
CA LEU A 135 3.07 -7.04 16.56
C LEU A 135 2.79 -5.53 16.42
N PRO A 136 3.67 -4.66 16.92
CA PRO A 136 3.54 -3.21 16.72
C PRO A 136 3.61 -2.81 15.24
N PRO A 137 2.94 -1.71 14.84
CA PRO A 137 3.04 -1.21 13.47
C PRO A 137 4.47 -0.84 13.08
N ARG A 138 4.87 -1.17 11.83
CA ARG A 138 6.17 -0.83 11.23
C ARG A 138 7.39 -1.24 12.08
N SER A 139 7.30 -2.39 12.73
CA SER A 139 8.35 -2.89 13.63
C SER A 139 9.22 -3.98 13.02
N VAL A 140 8.78 -4.62 11.92
CA VAL A 140 9.37 -5.85 11.38
C VAL A 140 9.88 -5.63 9.95
N ASP A 141 11.10 -6.11 9.66
CA ASP A 141 11.68 -6.13 8.32
C ASP A 141 11.26 -7.38 7.55
N VAL A 142 11.29 -8.54 8.22
CA VAL A 142 10.94 -9.83 7.62
C VAL A 142 9.99 -10.57 8.54
N ALA A 143 8.86 -11.02 8.01
CA ALA A 143 8.00 -12.00 8.64
C ALA A 143 8.23 -13.36 7.99
N PHE A 144 8.56 -14.36 8.79
CA PHE A 144 8.79 -15.72 8.34
C PHE A 144 7.66 -16.61 8.84
N ILE A 145 7.07 -17.38 7.93
CA ILE A 145 5.95 -18.30 8.18
C ILE A 145 6.34 -19.65 7.60
N CYS A 146 6.54 -20.66 8.44
CA CYS A 146 6.93 -21.99 7.98
C CYS A 146 6.03 -23.06 8.60
N ASP A 147 5.39 -23.86 7.76
CA ASP A 147 4.42 -24.91 8.14
C ASP A 147 3.33 -24.39 9.10
N THR A 148 2.91 -23.15 8.91
CA THR A 148 2.01 -22.44 9.83
C THR A 148 0.84 -21.75 9.13
N TYR A 149 0.98 -21.33 7.88
CA TYR A 149 -0.09 -20.58 7.21
C TYR A 149 -1.38 -21.40 7.10
N HIS A 150 -1.29 -22.70 6.88
CA HIS A 150 -2.43 -23.60 6.85
C HIS A 150 -3.19 -23.68 8.19
N HIS A 151 -2.58 -23.22 9.30
CA HIS A 151 -3.19 -23.08 10.62
C HIS A 151 -3.92 -21.75 10.83
N PHE A 152 -3.82 -20.78 9.93
CA PHE A 152 -4.54 -19.52 10.09
C PHE A 152 -6.04 -19.73 9.92
N GLU A 153 -6.79 -19.61 11.03
CA GLU A 153 -8.25 -19.68 11.04
C GLU A 153 -8.89 -18.42 10.46
N PHE A 154 -8.22 -17.28 10.61
CA PHE A 154 -8.65 -15.97 10.09
C PHE A 154 -7.55 -15.33 9.22
N PRO A 155 -7.19 -15.94 8.07
CA PRO A 155 -6.04 -15.52 7.29
C PRO A 155 -6.10 -14.05 6.86
N GLN A 156 -7.28 -13.52 6.48
CA GLN A 156 -7.42 -12.12 6.10
C GLN A 156 -7.12 -11.16 7.27
N LYS A 157 -7.60 -11.46 8.49
CA LYS A 157 -7.33 -10.65 9.67
C LYS A 157 -5.87 -10.74 10.10
N THR A 158 -5.33 -11.96 10.16
CA THR A 158 -3.92 -12.21 10.52
C THR A 158 -2.98 -11.52 9.54
N MET A 159 -3.19 -11.68 8.22
CA MET A 159 -2.36 -11.04 7.21
C MET A 159 -2.52 -9.52 7.20
N ALA A 160 -3.71 -8.98 7.49
CA ALA A 160 -3.89 -7.54 7.66
C ALA A 160 -3.14 -7.00 8.88
N SER A 161 -3.07 -7.76 9.99
CA SER A 161 -2.26 -7.40 11.16
C SER A 161 -0.76 -7.41 10.82
N LEU A 162 -0.31 -8.42 10.07
CA LEU A 162 1.06 -8.55 9.61
C LEU A 162 1.45 -7.44 8.64
N HIS A 163 0.54 -7.08 7.72
CA HIS A 163 0.74 -5.95 6.82
C HIS A 163 0.96 -4.63 7.58
N ARG A 164 0.27 -4.41 8.71
CA ARG A 164 0.52 -3.23 9.56
C ARG A 164 1.86 -3.30 10.28
N ALA A 165 2.26 -4.50 10.73
CA ALA A 165 3.49 -4.72 11.49
C ALA A 165 4.76 -4.58 10.64
N LEU A 166 4.70 -4.94 9.36
CA LEU A 166 5.83 -4.79 8.45
C LEU A 166 6.16 -3.32 8.17
N LYS A 167 7.46 -3.01 8.11
CA LYS A 167 8.00 -1.74 7.61
C LYS A 167 7.61 -1.54 6.13
N PRO A 168 7.75 -0.34 5.56
CA PRO A 168 7.35 -0.07 4.16
C PRO A 168 7.95 -1.05 3.14
N GLU A 169 9.21 -1.43 3.31
CA GLU A 169 9.95 -2.37 2.44
C GLU A 169 10.01 -3.79 3.03
N GLY A 170 9.16 -4.06 4.02
CA GLY A 170 9.10 -5.34 4.69
C GLY A 170 8.51 -6.43 3.80
N ARG A 171 8.99 -7.67 3.99
CA ARG A 171 8.58 -8.83 3.22
C ARG A 171 8.09 -9.97 4.09
N VAL A 172 7.31 -10.86 3.48
CA VAL A 172 6.88 -12.14 4.04
C VAL A 172 7.62 -13.24 3.30
N VAL A 173 8.25 -14.13 4.04
CA VAL A 173 8.75 -15.42 3.54
C VAL A 173 7.77 -16.48 4.01
N MET A 174 7.18 -17.22 3.09
CA MET A 174 6.23 -18.28 3.38
C MET A 174 6.70 -19.62 2.82
N ILE A 175 6.72 -20.61 3.70
CA ILE A 175 6.99 -22.01 3.38
C ILE A 175 5.80 -22.81 3.91
N ASP A 176 5.16 -23.59 3.04
CA ASP A 176 4.05 -24.46 3.44
C ASP A 176 3.97 -25.67 2.51
N PHE A 177 3.20 -26.68 2.87
CA PHE A 177 3.13 -27.95 2.18
C PHE A 177 2.47 -27.84 0.79
N HIS A 178 3.07 -28.50 -0.18
CA HIS A 178 2.36 -28.83 -1.42
C HIS A 178 1.18 -29.76 -1.12
N ARG A 179 -0.04 -29.31 -1.44
CA ARG A 179 -1.25 -30.10 -1.28
C ARG A 179 -1.81 -30.48 -2.64
N GLN A 180 -1.41 -31.67 -3.14
CA GLN A 180 -1.78 -32.16 -4.47
C GLN A 180 -2.30 -33.60 -4.38
N GLU A 181 -3.52 -33.84 -4.86
CA GLU A 181 -4.11 -35.19 -4.91
C GLU A 181 -3.25 -36.14 -5.74
N GLY A 182 -3.03 -37.35 -5.21
CA GLY A 182 -2.19 -38.35 -5.85
C GLY A 182 -0.67 -38.18 -5.71
N ILE A 183 -0.22 -37.10 -5.10
CA ILE A 183 1.20 -36.78 -4.84
C ILE A 183 1.48 -36.64 -3.35
N SER A 184 0.75 -35.73 -2.69
CA SER A 184 0.94 -35.44 -1.27
C SER A 184 0.50 -36.61 -0.39
N SER A 185 1.09 -36.71 0.81
CA SER A 185 0.74 -37.73 1.80
C SER A 185 -0.74 -37.59 2.23
N GLU A 186 -1.32 -38.69 2.72
CA GLU A 186 -2.69 -38.68 3.25
C GLU A 186 -2.80 -37.71 4.44
N TRP A 187 -1.77 -37.59 5.26
CA TRP A 187 -1.71 -36.64 6.36
C TRP A 187 -1.80 -35.20 5.84
N THR A 188 -1.00 -34.83 4.81
CA THR A 188 -1.01 -33.51 4.20
C THR A 188 -2.39 -33.17 3.62
N LEU A 189 -2.99 -34.14 2.88
CA LEU A 189 -4.31 -33.93 2.28
C LEU A 189 -5.43 -33.72 3.30
N ASN A 190 -5.33 -34.32 4.49
CA ASN A 190 -6.33 -34.19 5.55
C ASN A 190 -6.06 -32.99 6.47
N HIS A 191 -4.80 -32.64 6.69
CA HIS A 191 -4.39 -31.62 7.64
C HIS A 191 -4.31 -30.21 7.01
N VAL A 192 -3.63 -30.08 5.89
CA VAL A 192 -3.48 -28.79 5.18
C VAL A 192 -4.81 -28.40 4.54
N ARG A 193 -5.32 -27.20 4.85
CA ARG A 193 -6.68 -26.78 4.50
C ARG A 193 -6.91 -26.50 3.02
N ALA A 194 -5.87 -26.04 2.30
CA ALA A 194 -5.95 -25.69 0.89
C ALA A 194 -4.57 -25.77 0.21
N GLY A 195 -4.52 -25.68 -1.12
CA GLY A 195 -3.29 -25.64 -1.91
C GLY A 195 -2.65 -24.25 -1.93
N GLN A 196 -1.43 -24.17 -2.49
CA GLN A 196 -0.62 -22.96 -2.62
C GLN A 196 -1.38 -21.81 -3.27
N GLU A 197 -2.14 -22.08 -4.33
CA GLU A 197 -2.89 -21.08 -5.09
C GLU A 197 -3.94 -20.34 -4.24
N VAL A 198 -4.56 -21.02 -3.28
CA VAL A 198 -5.53 -20.42 -2.36
C VAL A 198 -4.81 -19.54 -1.35
N PHE A 199 -3.70 -20.02 -0.79
CA PHE A 199 -2.92 -19.26 0.19
C PHE A 199 -2.28 -18.01 -0.42
N GLU A 200 -1.74 -18.11 -1.63
CA GLU A 200 -1.24 -16.96 -2.37
C GLU A 200 -2.35 -15.93 -2.63
N ALA A 201 -3.53 -16.37 -3.08
CA ALA A 201 -4.65 -15.46 -3.33
C ALA A 201 -5.08 -14.70 -2.06
N GLU A 202 -5.15 -15.36 -0.90
CA GLU A 202 -5.45 -14.73 0.38
C GLU A 202 -4.41 -13.67 0.77
N ILE A 203 -3.12 -13.95 0.53
CA ILE A 203 -2.01 -13.03 0.82
C ILE A 203 -2.05 -11.82 -0.12
N LEU A 204 -2.29 -12.04 -1.42
CA LEU A 204 -2.44 -10.96 -2.40
C LEU A 204 -3.62 -10.04 -2.04
N GLU A 205 -4.77 -10.61 -1.64
CA GLU A 205 -5.95 -9.86 -1.20
C GLU A 205 -5.66 -9.00 0.06
N ALA A 206 -4.81 -9.50 0.96
CA ALA A 206 -4.39 -8.77 2.16
C ALA A 206 -3.43 -7.59 1.87
N GLY A 207 -3.07 -7.35 0.61
CA GLY A 207 -2.26 -6.21 0.18
C GLY A 207 -0.77 -6.51 0.05
N PHE A 208 -0.44 -7.70 -0.35
CA PHE A 208 0.92 -8.11 -0.72
C PHE A 208 1.02 -8.37 -2.22
N ARG A 209 2.24 -8.45 -2.73
CA ARG A 209 2.55 -8.94 -4.08
C ARG A 209 3.60 -10.04 -3.99
N LYS A 210 3.45 -11.10 -4.77
CA LYS A 210 4.47 -12.14 -4.93
C LYS A 210 5.65 -11.54 -5.69
N VAL A 211 6.85 -11.76 -5.18
CA VAL A 211 8.08 -11.22 -5.79
C VAL A 211 9.06 -12.32 -6.16
N ASP A 212 9.01 -13.46 -5.48
CA ASP A 212 9.90 -14.58 -5.76
C ASP A 212 9.27 -15.90 -5.37
N GLU A 213 9.72 -16.98 -6.01
CA GLU A 213 9.45 -18.37 -5.64
C GLU A 213 10.74 -19.15 -5.81
N ILE A 214 11.20 -19.78 -4.73
CA ILE A 214 12.45 -20.54 -4.72
C ILE A 214 12.16 -21.97 -5.10
N GLU A 215 12.31 -22.27 -6.40
CA GLU A 215 12.08 -23.60 -6.94
C GLU A 215 13.28 -24.54 -6.68
N GLY A 216 12.99 -25.83 -6.50
CA GLY A 216 14.01 -26.88 -6.41
C GLY A 216 14.78 -26.96 -5.10
N LEU A 217 14.50 -26.09 -4.14
CA LEU A 217 15.08 -26.17 -2.80
C LEU A 217 14.32 -27.22 -1.95
N LEU A 218 13.01 -27.22 -2.03
CA LEU A 218 12.11 -28.08 -1.27
C LEU A 218 11.30 -28.96 -2.23
N THR A 219 10.86 -30.12 -1.72
CA THR A 219 10.08 -31.11 -2.50
C THR A 219 8.69 -31.29 -1.90
N GLU A 220 8.58 -31.34 -0.57
CA GLU A 220 7.31 -31.49 0.14
C GLU A 220 6.63 -30.13 0.37
N ASN A 221 7.45 -29.07 0.42
CA ASN A 221 7.01 -27.70 0.68
C ASN A 221 7.30 -26.81 -0.54
N TYR A 222 6.56 -25.71 -0.65
CA TYR A 222 6.90 -24.58 -1.53
C TYR A 222 7.47 -23.43 -0.71
N PHE A 223 8.26 -22.57 -1.37
CA PHE A 223 8.90 -21.43 -0.76
C PHE A 223 8.61 -20.17 -1.58
N VAL A 224 7.81 -19.26 -1.06
CA VAL A 224 7.38 -18.05 -1.76
C VAL A 224 7.71 -16.80 -0.96
N VAL A 225 8.11 -15.74 -1.65
CA VAL A 225 8.40 -14.44 -1.04
C VAL A 225 7.39 -13.40 -1.52
N PHE A 226 6.82 -12.67 -0.57
CA PHE A 226 5.91 -11.57 -0.84
C PHE A 226 6.47 -10.27 -0.28
N GLU A 227 6.21 -9.18 -0.97
CA GLU A 227 6.47 -7.84 -0.47
C GLU A 227 5.16 -7.13 -0.14
N LYS A 228 5.23 -6.27 0.86
CA LYS A 228 4.13 -5.40 1.22
C LYS A 228 3.84 -4.44 0.08
N VAL A 229 2.64 -4.49 -0.48
CA VAL A 229 2.17 -3.40 -1.34
C VAL A 229 1.80 -2.26 -0.42
N ALA A 230 2.48 -1.12 -0.59
CA ALA A 230 2.07 0.08 0.11
C ALA A 230 0.60 0.35 -0.22
N LYS A 231 -0.30 0.19 0.74
CA LYS A 231 -1.76 0.39 0.56
C LYS A 231 -2.11 1.77 -0.03
N HIS A 232 -1.14 2.65 -0.17
CA HIS A 232 -1.28 4.04 -0.57
C HIS A 232 -0.09 4.52 -1.43
N ALA A 233 0.41 3.70 -2.36
CA ALA A 233 1.30 4.21 -3.38
C ALA A 233 0.58 5.37 -4.09
N LEU A 234 1.16 6.57 -3.98
CA LEU A 234 0.65 7.71 -4.70
C LEU A 234 0.98 7.55 -6.19
N VAL A 235 -0.02 7.69 -7.04
CA VAL A 235 0.13 7.69 -8.48
C VAL A 235 -0.11 9.10 -9.03
N THR A 236 0.55 9.44 -10.14
CA THR A 236 0.47 10.75 -10.80
C THR A 236 0.18 10.58 -12.29
N PRO A 237 -0.96 9.95 -12.68
CA PRO A 237 -1.17 9.48 -14.04
C PRO A 237 -1.30 10.58 -15.11
N LEU A 238 -1.68 11.80 -14.73
CA LEU A 238 -1.84 12.93 -15.68
C LEU A 238 -0.83 14.04 -15.45
N ILE A 239 -0.45 14.32 -14.19
CA ILE A 239 0.53 15.36 -13.84
C ILE A 239 1.66 14.71 -13.07
N ASP A 240 2.67 14.26 -13.80
CA ASP A 240 3.79 13.50 -13.23
C ASP A 240 4.51 14.26 -12.11
N GLY A 241 4.86 13.57 -11.02
CA GLY A 241 5.62 14.08 -9.89
C GLY A 241 4.92 15.17 -9.05
N SER A 242 3.64 15.46 -9.27
CA SER A 242 2.88 16.47 -8.49
C SER A 242 1.46 16.00 -8.23
N GLY A 243 0.86 16.39 -7.10
CA GLY A 243 -0.53 16.09 -6.79
C GLY A 243 -0.83 14.60 -6.70
N GLY A 244 0.05 13.80 -6.09
CA GLY A 244 -0.12 12.35 -5.99
C GLY A 244 -1.42 11.94 -5.32
N VAL A 245 -2.07 10.88 -5.84
CA VAL A 245 -3.36 10.34 -5.37
C VAL A 245 -3.27 8.84 -5.13
N VAL A 246 -4.12 8.35 -4.24
CA VAL A 246 -4.33 6.92 -4.04
C VAL A 246 -5.39 6.44 -5.01
N HIS A 247 -5.11 5.41 -5.79
CA HIS A 247 -6.10 4.75 -6.64
C HIS A 247 -7.14 4.04 -5.77
N ARG A 248 -8.43 4.34 -6.01
CA ARG A 248 -9.57 3.76 -5.27
C ARG A 248 -10.67 3.32 -6.22
N PRO A 249 -10.50 2.18 -6.90
CA PRO A 249 -11.44 1.73 -7.94
C PRO A 249 -12.85 1.41 -7.40
N ALA A 250 -12.97 1.13 -6.11
CA ALA A 250 -14.26 0.83 -5.46
C ALA A 250 -14.88 2.06 -4.73
N ALA A 251 -14.39 3.28 -5.01
CA ALA A 251 -15.01 4.47 -4.40
C ALA A 251 -16.45 4.65 -4.91
N VAL A 252 -17.35 4.96 -3.99
CA VAL A 252 -18.81 5.14 -4.31
C VAL A 252 -19.09 6.42 -5.07
N ASP A 253 -18.19 7.41 -5.00
CA ASP A 253 -18.26 8.69 -5.71
C ASP A 253 -16.91 8.96 -6.36
N GLY A 254 -16.90 9.00 -7.66
CA GLY A 254 -15.71 9.17 -8.49
C GLY A 254 -15.77 10.43 -9.36
N PRO A 255 -14.71 10.68 -10.14
CA PRO A 255 -14.67 11.79 -11.08
C PRO A 255 -15.82 11.75 -12.10
N LEU A 256 -16.50 12.89 -12.28
CA LEU A 256 -17.58 13.04 -13.23
C LEU A 256 -17.07 13.65 -14.55
N VAL A 257 -17.21 12.94 -15.66
CA VAL A 257 -16.87 13.44 -17.00
C VAL A 257 -17.69 14.68 -17.35
N GLY A 258 -17.02 15.72 -17.83
CA GLY A 258 -17.65 17.00 -18.17
C GLY A 258 -17.86 17.93 -16.98
N ALA A 259 -17.40 17.58 -15.79
CA ALA A 259 -17.41 18.48 -14.64
C ALA A 259 -16.62 19.75 -14.92
N LYS A 260 -17.03 20.84 -14.23
CA LYS A 260 -16.39 22.15 -14.32
C LYS A 260 -16.09 22.66 -12.91
N ALA A 261 -14.88 23.16 -12.69
CA ALA A 261 -14.49 23.72 -11.39
C ALA A 261 -13.71 25.02 -11.55
N VAL A 262 -13.89 25.93 -10.61
CA VAL A 262 -13.04 27.10 -10.43
C VAL A 262 -12.40 27.08 -9.05
N PHE A 263 -11.07 27.07 -9.04
CA PHE A 263 -10.26 27.17 -7.82
C PHE A 263 -9.95 28.61 -7.52
N ASP A 264 -10.34 29.04 -6.35
CA ASP A 264 -10.06 30.35 -5.77
C ASP A 264 -8.80 30.25 -4.92
N VAL A 265 -7.64 30.55 -5.52
CA VAL A 265 -6.33 30.29 -4.91
C VAL A 265 -5.81 31.55 -4.24
N THR A 266 -5.76 31.53 -2.89
CA THR A 266 -5.34 32.67 -2.08
C THR A 266 -4.09 32.41 -1.25
N ALA A 267 -3.79 31.12 -1.00
CA ALA A 267 -2.69 30.71 -0.12
C ALA A 267 -1.33 31.20 -0.60
N ASP A 268 -0.52 31.63 0.35
CA ASP A 268 0.91 31.85 0.13
C ASP A 268 1.65 30.52 -0.16
N SER A 269 2.84 30.64 -0.69
CA SER A 269 3.76 29.51 -0.88
C SER A 269 5.13 29.84 -0.28
N PRO A 270 5.87 28.85 0.24
CA PRO A 270 7.28 29.07 0.57
C PRO A 270 8.05 29.60 -0.65
N THR A 271 9.09 30.40 -0.41
CA THR A 271 9.88 31.01 -1.50
C THR A 271 10.46 29.97 -2.47
N GLU A 272 10.89 28.83 -1.93
CA GLU A 272 11.43 27.71 -2.73
C GLU A 272 10.43 26.54 -2.87
N GLY A 273 9.15 26.76 -2.55
CA GLY A 273 8.14 25.73 -2.52
C GLY A 273 7.01 25.92 -3.52
N ILE A 274 6.33 24.84 -3.83
CA ILE A 274 5.16 24.84 -4.71
C ILE A 274 3.90 25.34 -3.97
N ASN A 275 3.13 26.18 -4.63
CA ASN A 275 1.85 26.64 -4.11
C ASN A 275 0.87 25.47 -3.96
N LYS A 276 0.21 25.40 -2.80
CA LYS A 276 -0.74 24.31 -2.48
C LYS A 276 -1.94 24.27 -3.43
N GLY A 277 -2.38 25.40 -3.98
CA GLY A 277 -3.48 25.45 -4.95
C GLY A 277 -3.10 24.78 -6.27
N LEU A 278 -1.86 24.99 -6.75
CA LEU A 278 -1.34 24.28 -7.93
C LEU A 278 -1.20 22.78 -7.69
N ASP A 279 -0.67 22.36 -6.53
CA ASP A 279 -0.58 20.93 -6.18
C ASP A 279 -1.96 20.27 -6.07
N ARG A 280 -2.95 20.98 -5.50
CA ARG A 280 -4.34 20.50 -5.44
C ARG A 280 -5.00 20.39 -6.81
N ALA A 281 -4.67 21.29 -7.74
CA ALA A 281 -5.14 21.19 -9.13
C ALA A 281 -4.55 19.95 -9.82
N ALA A 282 -3.25 19.71 -9.65
CA ALA A 282 -2.60 18.50 -10.13
C ALA A 282 -3.22 17.24 -9.52
N ARG A 283 -3.53 17.28 -8.22
CA ARG A 283 -4.19 16.17 -7.50
C ARG A 283 -5.58 15.88 -8.04
N LEU A 284 -6.38 16.91 -8.30
CA LEU A 284 -7.72 16.71 -8.88
C LEU A 284 -7.63 16.06 -10.26
N LEU A 285 -6.72 16.51 -11.13
CA LEU A 285 -6.49 15.88 -12.43
C LEU A 285 -6.03 14.43 -12.30
N ASN A 286 -5.11 14.16 -11.37
CA ASN A 286 -4.64 12.79 -11.13
C ASN A 286 -5.74 11.86 -10.59
N LEU A 287 -6.75 12.37 -9.87
CA LEU A 287 -7.94 11.58 -9.52
C LEU A 287 -8.71 11.15 -10.78
N TYR A 288 -8.84 12.04 -11.78
CA TYR A 288 -9.42 11.69 -13.07
C TYR A 288 -8.59 10.61 -13.77
N GLY A 289 -7.28 10.80 -13.87
CA GLY A 289 -6.38 9.81 -14.48
C GLY A 289 -6.39 8.45 -13.76
N ALA A 290 -6.41 8.44 -12.43
CA ALA A 290 -6.51 7.22 -11.65
C ALA A 290 -7.84 6.47 -11.85
N ALA A 291 -8.91 7.18 -12.24
CA ALA A 291 -10.19 6.60 -12.62
C ALA A 291 -10.28 6.22 -14.12
N GLY A 292 -9.19 6.37 -14.89
CA GLY A 292 -9.14 6.03 -16.31
C GLY A 292 -9.63 7.13 -17.26
N HIS A 293 -9.82 8.35 -16.74
CA HIS A 293 -10.24 9.51 -17.53
C HIS A 293 -9.04 10.32 -18.02
N GLN A 294 -9.31 11.23 -18.99
CA GLN A 294 -8.34 12.17 -19.51
C GLN A 294 -8.46 13.54 -18.84
N ALA A 295 -7.43 14.37 -18.94
CA ALA A 295 -7.45 15.71 -18.35
C ALA A 295 -8.57 16.59 -18.93
N GLY A 296 -8.89 16.44 -20.22
CA GLY A 296 -9.97 17.16 -20.91
C GLY A 296 -11.39 16.82 -20.43
N ASP A 297 -11.57 15.77 -19.66
CA ASP A 297 -12.86 15.39 -19.04
C ASP A 297 -13.25 16.31 -17.88
N LEU A 298 -12.33 17.16 -17.40
CA LEU A 298 -12.55 18.19 -16.40
C LEU A 298 -12.22 19.57 -17.00
N LYS A 299 -13.12 20.53 -16.89
CA LYS A 299 -12.83 21.95 -17.17
C LYS A 299 -12.42 22.64 -15.86
N LEU A 300 -11.13 22.91 -15.72
CA LEU A 300 -10.58 23.52 -14.50
C LEU A 300 -10.03 24.91 -14.79
N THR A 301 -10.50 25.90 -14.03
CA THR A 301 -9.96 27.27 -14.01
C THR A 301 -9.37 27.54 -12.64
N LEU A 302 -8.16 28.06 -12.58
CA LEU A 302 -7.53 28.60 -11.39
C LEU A 302 -7.51 30.13 -11.47
N VAL A 303 -7.90 30.82 -10.41
CA VAL A 303 -7.70 32.25 -10.28
C VAL A 303 -6.79 32.53 -9.10
N MET A 304 -5.61 33.10 -9.39
CA MET A 304 -4.58 33.39 -8.42
C MET A 304 -4.79 34.82 -7.89
N HIS A 305 -5.00 34.97 -6.57
CA HIS A 305 -5.10 36.28 -5.96
C HIS A 305 -4.62 36.27 -4.50
N GLY A 306 -4.68 37.43 -3.81
CA GLY A 306 -4.12 37.55 -2.48
C GLY A 306 -2.62 37.21 -2.46
N ASP A 307 -2.19 36.38 -1.54
CA ASP A 307 -0.77 35.99 -1.42
C ASP A 307 -0.34 35.02 -2.52
N ALA A 308 -1.28 34.38 -3.22
CA ALA A 308 -0.97 33.52 -4.35
C ALA A 308 -0.53 34.28 -5.62
N THR A 309 -0.69 35.60 -5.71
CA THR A 309 -0.26 36.38 -6.88
C THR A 309 1.21 36.22 -7.23
N LYS A 310 2.09 36.06 -6.22
CA LYS A 310 3.52 35.84 -6.46
C LYS A 310 3.83 34.56 -7.25
N THR A 311 2.91 33.57 -7.23
CA THR A 311 3.06 32.27 -7.88
C THR A 311 3.18 32.39 -9.40
N VAL A 312 2.63 33.46 -9.99
CA VAL A 312 2.60 33.68 -11.42
C VAL A 312 3.59 34.73 -11.93
N LEU A 313 4.48 35.19 -11.08
CA LEU A 313 5.55 36.10 -11.51
C LEU A 313 6.57 35.37 -12.39
N SER A 314 7.16 36.11 -13.35
CA SER A 314 8.26 35.59 -14.19
C SER A 314 9.47 35.18 -13.32
N ASP A 315 10.33 34.34 -13.84
CA ASP A 315 11.55 33.92 -13.12
C ASP A 315 12.42 35.12 -12.72
N GLU A 316 12.52 36.12 -13.62
CA GLU A 316 13.28 37.33 -13.36
C GLU A 316 12.68 38.17 -12.22
N SER A 317 11.37 38.44 -12.28
CA SER A 317 10.67 39.20 -11.26
C SER A 317 10.68 38.49 -9.92
N TYR A 318 10.52 37.16 -9.93
CA TYR A 318 10.55 36.35 -8.72
C TYR A 318 11.93 36.39 -8.05
N ARG A 319 13.00 36.28 -8.86
CA ARG A 319 14.39 36.40 -8.37
C ARG A 319 14.63 37.76 -7.74
N GLN A 320 14.23 38.84 -8.40
CA GLN A 320 14.41 40.18 -7.91
C GLN A 320 13.65 40.46 -6.59
N ARG A 321 12.44 39.91 -6.48
CA ARG A 321 11.56 40.18 -5.32
C ARG A 321 11.86 39.31 -4.09
N PHE A 322 12.27 38.05 -4.33
CA PHE A 322 12.34 37.03 -3.25
C PHE A 322 13.74 36.41 -3.09
N GLY A 323 14.71 36.74 -3.94
CA GLY A 323 16.09 36.25 -3.84
C GLY A 323 16.25 34.78 -4.22
N ALA A 324 15.23 34.14 -4.78
CA ALA A 324 15.31 32.76 -5.27
C ALA A 324 15.95 32.69 -6.65
N GLU A 325 16.48 31.52 -7.04
CA GLU A 325 17.11 31.34 -8.36
C GLU A 325 16.09 31.47 -9.50
N ALA A 326 14.89 30.93 -9.32
CA ALA A 326 13.77 30.96 -10.26
C ALA A 326 12.45 30.84 -9.49
N ASN A 327 11.32 31.05 -10.18
CA ASN A 327 10.01 30.81 -9.61
C ASN A 327 9.69 29.30 -9.61
N PRO A 328 9.65 28.62 -8.46
CA PRO A 328 9.49 27.17 -8.39
C PRO A 328 8.10 26.71 -8.88
N ASN A 329 7.15 27.61 -9.03
CA ASN A 329 5.78 27.29 -9.40
C ASN A 329 5.57 27.16 -10.93
N LEU A 330 6.36 27.87 -11.74
CA LEU A 330 6.17 27.90 -13.19
C LEU A 330 6.28 26.52 -13.87
N PRO A 331 7.18 25.61 -13.47
CA PRO A 331 7.21 24.28 -14.06
C PRO A 331 5.90 23.49 -13.90
N LEU A 332 5.25 23.57 -12.73
CA LEU A 332 3.97 22.90 -12.49
C LEU A 332 2.83 23.64 -13.21
N LEU A 333 2.83 24.96 -13.18
CA LEU A 333 1.84 25.81 -13.86
C LEU A 333 1.79 25.46 -15.36
N ARG A 334 2.95 25.41 -16.03
CA ARG A 334 3.05 25.05 -17.46
C ARG A 334 2.52 23.64 -17.74
N ARG A 335 2.80 22.67 -16.88
CA ARG A 335 2.24 21.30 -17.03
C ARG A 335 0.73 21.28 -16.89
N LEU A 336 0.17 22.06 -15.97
CA LEU A 336 -1.28 22.19 -15.82
C LEU A 336 -1.92 22.84 -17.06
N GLN A 337 -1.32 23.92 -17.58
CA GLN A 337 -1.80 24.58 -18.82
C GLN A 337 -1.69 23.66 -20.05
N ALA A 338 -0.61 22.87 -20.15
CA ALA A 338 -0.42 21.93 -21.26
C ALA A 338 -1.52 20.85 -21.36
N VAL A 339 -2.18 20.53 -20.25
CA VAL A 339 -3.32 19.61 -20.22
C VAL A 339 -4.70 20.32 -20.22
N GLY A 340 -4.73 21.64 -20.46
CA GLY A 340 -5.96 22.40 -20.65
C GLY A 340 -6.50 23.10 -19.40
N VAL A 341 -5.74 23.21 -18.33
CA VAL A 341 -6.11 24.02 -17.16
C VAL A 341 -5.95 25.50 -17.51
N GLU A 342 -6.99 26.29 -17.30
CA GLU A 342 -6.93 27.75 -17.42
C GLU A 342 -6.39 28.34 -16.12
N VAL A 343 -5.33 29.14 -16.21
CA VAL A 343 -4.76 29.86 -15.05
C VAL A 343 -4.86 31.35 -15.32
N LEU A 344 -5.47 32.08 -14.39
CA LEU A 344 -5.68 33.54 -14.43
C LEU A 344 -5.13 34.16 -13.17
N VAL A 345 -4.69 35.43 -13.25
CA VAL A 345 -4.32 36.23 -12.08
C VAL A 345 -5.22 37.44 -11.94
N CYS A 346 -5.52 37.81 -10.70
CA CYS A 346 -6.34 38.97 -10.37
C CYS A 346 -5.55 40.28 -10.48
N GLY A 347 -5.88 41.15 -11.43
CA GLY A 347 -5.23 42.47 -11.57
C GLY A 347 -5.39 43.38 -10.36
N GLN A 348 -6.51 43.33 -9.62
CA GLN A 348 -6.67 44.08 -8.39
C GLN A 348 -5.70 43.61 -7.30
N ALA A 349 -5.48 42.28 -7.23
CA ALA A 349 -4.55 41.73 -6.24
C ALA A 349 -3.09 42.02 -6.60
N LEU A 350 -2.72 42.02 -7.88
CA LEU A 350 -1.39 42.47 -8.31
C LEU A 350 -1.12 43.89 -7.83
N ASN A 351 -2.00 44.81 -8.16
CA ASN A 351 -1.87 46.22 -7.71
C ASN A 351 -1.81 46.34 -6.18
N TYR A 352 -2.66 45.63 -5.46
CA TYR A 352 -2.66 45.68 -3.97
C TYR A 352 -1.35 45.13 -3.37
N LYS A 353 -0.74 44.11 -4.02
CA LYS A 353 0.53 43.53 -3.60
C LYS A 353 1.76 44.30 -4.13
N GLY A 354 1.55 45.32 -4.96
CA GLY A 354 2.62 46.15 -5.53
C GLY A 354 3.41 45.41 -6.62
N PHE A 355 2.77 44.57 -7.38
CA PHE A 355 3.31 43.93 -8.58
C PHE A 355 2.81 44.63 -9.83
N ASP A 356 3.72 44.92 -10.77
CA ASP A 356 3.35 45.44 -12.08
C ASP A 356 2.88 44.30 -13.01
N ASP A 357 2.00 44.61 -13.95
CA ASP A 357 1.51 43.65 -14.94
C ASP A 357 2.64 43.02 -15.77
N SER A 358 3.74 43.75 -15.99
CA SER A 358 4.93 43.28 -16.68
C SER A 358 5.77 42.28 -15.88
N GLU A 359 5.54 42.15 -14.60
CA GLU A 359 6.22 41.16 -13.74
C GLU A 359 5.59 39.76 -13.82
N VAL A 360 4.34 39.66 -14.35
CA VAL A 360 3.63 38.40 -14.54
C VAL A 360 4.22 37.65 -15.73
N THR A 361 4.32 36.32 -15.63
CA THR A 361 4.73 35.49 -16.76
C THR A 361 3.75 35.63 -17.94
N GLU A 362 4.24 35.68 -19.17
CA GLU A 362 3.42 35.89 -20.38
C GLU A 362 2.35 34.82 -20.58
N GLU A 363 2.55 33.63 -20.01
CA GLU A 363 1.62 32.51 -20.15
C GLU A 363 0.36 32.65 -19.27
N VAL A 364 0.29 33.65 -18.36
CA VAL A 364 -0.84 33.84 -17.44
C VAL A 364 -1.60 35.16 -17.71
N PRO A 365 -2.79 35.09 -18.29
CA PRO A 365 -3.61 36.27 -18.51
C PRO A 365 -4.04 36.95 -17.21
N ILE A 366 -4.06 38.28 -17.25
CA ILE A 366 -4.51 39.12 -16.12
C ILE A 366 -6.02 39.36 -16.27
N ALA A 367 -6.78 38.89 -15.30
CA ALA A 367 -8.22 39.17 -15.21
C ALA A 367 -8.50 40.47 -14.46
N ALA A 368 -9.59 41.14 -14.76
CA ALA A 368 -10.00 42.37 -14.10
C ALA A 368 -10.08 42.19 -12.56
N SER A 369 -10.62 41.06 -12.10
CA SER A 369 -10.71 40.69 -10.68
C SER A 369 -10.97 39.21 -10.53
N ALA A 370 -10.48 38.60 -9.44
CA ALA A 370 -10.84 37.24 -9.06
C ALA A 370 -12.37 37.07 -8.89
N MET A 371 -13.03 38.09 -8.29
CA MET A 371 -14.49 38.07 -8.12
C MET A 371 -15.23 37.96 -9.47
N THR A 372 -14.83 38.69 -10.51
CA THR A 372 -15.47 38.62 -11.82
C THR A 372 -15.23 37.26 -12.49
N VAL A 373 -14.04 36.70 -12.36
CA VAL A 373 -13.74 35.33 -12.84
C VAL A 373 -14.66 34.30 -12.17
N ILE A 374 -14.72 34.32 -10.85
CA ILE A 374 -15.52 33.37 -10.06
C ILE A 374 -17.00 33.48 -10.43
N ILE A 375 -17.57 34.70 -10.48
CA ILE A 375 -18.97 34.92 -10.87
C ILE A 375 -19.23 34.36 -12.26
N ASN A 376 -18.39 34.69 -13.24
CA ASN A 376 -18.56 34.25 -14.64
C ASN A 376 -18.44 32.72 -14.77
N ARG A 377 -17.53 32.09 -14.03
CA ARG A 377 -17.37 30.63 -14.02
C ARG A 377 -18.57 29.96 -13.37
N GLN A 378 -19.04 30.44 -12.22
CA GLN A 378 -20.24 29.90 -11.56
C GLN A 378 -21.48 30.07 -12.43
N ALA A 379 -21.66 31.23 -13.09
CA ALA A 379 -22.76 31.45 -14.04
C ALA A 379 -22.76 30.47 -15.22
N THR A 380 -21.61 29.87 -15.55
CA THR A 380 -21.45 28.84 -16.60
C THR A 380 -21.37 27.40 -16.04
N GLY A 381 -21.77 27.22 -14.79
CA GLY A 381 -21.92 25.90 -14.16
C GLY A 381 -20.64 25.30 -13.57
N HIS A 382 -19.63 26.14 -13.25
CA HIS A 382 -18.45 25.66 -12.52
C HIS A 382 -18.74 25.58 -11.02
N ALA A 383 -18.33 24.48 -10.41
CA ALA A 383 -18.28 24.34 -8.95
C ALA A 383 -17.17 25.25 -8.39
N TYR A 384 -17.49 25.98 -7.33
CA TYR A 384 -16.53 26.86 -6.64
C TYR A 384 -15.79 26.08 -5.55
N LEU A 385 -14.45 26.09 -5.59
CA LEU A 385 -13.61 25.46 -4.59
C LEU A 385 -12.58 26.48 -4.04
N PRO A 386 -12.72 26.90 -2.77
CA PRO A 386 -11.75 27.76 -2.13
C PRO A 386 -10.47 27.00 -1.81
N MET A 387 -9.31 27.61 -2.11
CA MET A 387 -7.97 27.05 -1.89
C MET A 387 -7.15 28.04 -1.04
N PRO A 388 -7.47 28.12 0.27
CA PRO A 388 -6.78 28.98 1.20
C PRO A 388 -5.37 28.50 1.52
#